data_7c6f1ac72fdf2d32c42602ad487b3110
#
_entry.id   7c6f1ac72fdf2d32c42602ad487b3110
#
_cell.length_a   1.000
_cell.length_b   1.000
_cell.length_c   1.000
_cell.angle_alpha   90.00
_cell.angle_beta   90.00
_cell.angle_gamma   90.00
#
_symmetry.space_group_name_H-M   'P 1'
#
loop_
_entity.id
_entity.type
_entity.pdbx_description
1 polymer ?
#
loop_
_entity_poly.entity_id
_entity_poly.type
_entity_poly.pdbx_seq_one_letter_code
_entity_poly.pdbx_strand_id
1 'polypeptide(L)'
;MERVETQPLGYLLHRLTSALRSEVTVTVLTPLGLSFPQYLCMRLLSQSPSMSNAQLARGINVSPQAMNRVVRGLQKRSLVVRAAVVPSGRSQPIELSFEGAELLKRTNSGVRAAERRVLAEFGEQDRRDLLKLLATLGHG
;
A
#
# COMPACT_ATOMS: atom_id res chain seq x y z
N MET A 1 31.75 11.53 -6.14
CA MET A 1 30.62 10.62 -5.90
C MET A 1 30.86 9.81 -4.64
N GLU A 2 29.93 9.79 -3.74
CA GLU A 2 30.06 9.03 -2.52
C GLU A 2 29.97 7.54 -2.78
N ARG A 3 30.80 6.75 -2.13
CA ARG A 3 30.74 5.29 -2.27
C ARG A 3 29.51 4.74 -1.56
N VAL A 4 28.89 3.69 -2.13
CA VAL A 4 27.74 3.03 -1.53
C VAL A 4 27.99 2.65 -0.07
N GLU A 5 29.17 2.14 0.22
CA GLU A 5 29.57 1.68 1.56
C GLU A 5 29.55 2.79 2.63
N THR A 6 29.65 4.05 2.21
CA THR A 6 29.65 5.20 3.13
C THR A 6 28.27 5.80 3.31
N GLN A 7 27.25 5.34 2.54
CA GLN A 7 25.90 5.86 2.64
C GLN A 7 25.10 5.06 3.68
N PRO A 8 24.40 5.75 4.59
CA PRO A 8 23.59 5.05 5.58
C PRO A 8 22.47 4.26 4.91
N LEU A 9 22.18 3.07 5.46
CA LEU A 9 21.12 2.21 4.96
C LEU A 9 19.77 2.93 4.88
N GLY A 10 19.43 3.68 5.94
CA GLY A 10 18.16 4.41 5.97
C GLY A 10 18.04 5.43 4.86
N TYR A 11 19.13 6.10 4.50
CA TYR A 11 19.13 7.03 3.39
C TYR A 11 18.91 6.33 2.05
N LEU A 12 19.58 5.20 1.84
CA LEU A 12 19.41 4.40 0.61
C LEU A 12 17.98 3.89 0.48
N LEU A 13 17.40 3.40 1.57
CA LEU A 13 16.01 2.96 1.59
C LEU A 13 15.06 4.12 1.31
N HIS A 14 15.34 5.29 1.87
CA HIS A 14 14.53 6.48 1.63
C HIS A 14 14.54 6.86 0.14
N ARG A 15 15.73 6.83 -0.49
CA ARG A 15 15.85 7.12 -1.92
C ARG A 15 15.06 6.13 -2.76
N LEU A 16 15.18 4.84 -2.44
CA LEU A 16 14.46 3.79 -3.16
C LEU A 16 12.94 3.95 -2.97
N THR A 17 12.51 4.18 -1.74
CA THR A 17 11.09 4.39 -1.43
C THR A 17 10.53 5.58 -2.21
N SER A 18 11.27 6.69 -2.25
CA SER A 18 10.84 7.89 -2.98
C SER A 18 10.69 7.61 -4.48
N ALA A 19 11.66 6.90 -5.07
CA ALA A 19 11.61 6.55 -6.49
C ALA A 19 10.45 5.62 -6.81
N LEU A 20 10.24 4.59 -5.99
CA LEU A 20 9.13 3.65 -6.17
C LEU A 20 7.78 4.34 -6.02
N ARG A 21 7.63 5.13 -4.95
CA ARG A 21 6.38 5.83 -4.67
C ARG A 21 6.03 6.81 -5.79
N SER A 22 7.01 7.55 -6.30
CA SER A 22 6.81 8.48 -7.40
C SER A 22 6.37 7.76 -8.67
N GLU A 23 7.08 6.69 -9.04
CA GLU A 23 6.75 5.92 -10.25
C GLU A 23 5.36 5.31 -10.15
N VAL A 24 5.05 4.68 -9.02
CA VAL A 24 3.74 4.06 -8.79
C VAL A 24 2.63 5.10 -8.82
N THR A 25 2.83 6.24 -8.16
CA THR A 25 1.82 7.29 -8.11
C THR A 25 1.53 7.85 -9.50
N VAL A 26 2.57 8.20 -10.24
CA VAL A 26 2.43 8.87 -11.55
C VAL A 26 1.86 7.91 -12.60
N THR A 27 2.38 6.68 -12.66
CA THR A 27 2.04 5.76 -13.76
C THR A 27 0.84 4.86 -13.47
N VAL A 28 0.49 4.66 -12.20
CA VAL A 28 -0.55 3.70 -11.81
C VAL A 28 -1.69 4.36 -11.05
N LEU A 29 -1.38 4.99 -9.92
CA LEU A 29 -2.42 5.41 -8.99
C LEU A 29 -3.20 6.63 -9.48
N THR A 30 -2.51 7.68 -9.92
CA THR A 30 -3.17 8.89 -10.40
C THR A 30 -4.11 8.60 -11.57
N PRO A 31 -3.71 7.81 -12.59
CA PRO A 31 -4.64 7.45 -13.66
C PRO A 31 -5.87 6.68 -13.19
N LEU A 32 -5.77 5.94 -12.08
CA LEU A 32 -6.90 5.21 -11.52
C LEU A 32 -7.66 6.01 -10.45
N GLY A 33 -7.24 7.24 -10.19
CA GLY A 33 -7.88 8.10 -9.20
C GLY A 33 -7.63 7.67 -7.76
N LEU A 34 -6.51 6.98 -7.51
CA LEU A 34 -6.16 6.49 -6.18
C LEU A 34 -5.00 7.30 -5.60
N SER A 35 -5.06 7.55 -4.29
CA SER A 35 -3.90 8.02 -3.54
C SER A 35 -3.10 6.82 -3.06
N PHE A 36 -1.85 7.05 -2.67
CA PHE A 36 -1.01 5.99 -2.13
C PHE A 36 -1.62 5.38 -0.85
N PRO A 37 -2.10 6.18 0.12
CA PRO A 37 -2.78 5.61 1.29
C PRO A 37 -4.03 4.79 0.94
N GLN A 38 -4.80 5.21 -0.06
CA GLN A 38 -5.96 4.43 -0.52
C GLN A 38 -5.54 3.07 -1.05
N TYR A 39 -4.49 3.04 -1.86
CA TYR A 39 -3.94 1.79 -2.37
C TYR A 39 -3.49 0.87 -1.24
N LEU A 40 -2.73 1.40 -0.28
CA LEU A 40 -2.26 0.62 0.86
C LEU A 40 -3.41 0.07 1.71
N CYS A 41 -4.46 0.88 1.90
CA CYS A 41 -5.66 0.44 2.62
C CYS A 41 -6.31 -0.76 1.92
N MET A 42 -6.53 -0.65 0.61
CA MET A 42 -7.12 -1.73 -0.16
C MET A 42 -6.24 -2.99 -0.11
N ARG A 43 -4.95 -2.81 -0.17
CA ARG A 43 -3.99 -3.92 -0.09
C ARG A 43 -4.08 -4.65 1.24
N LEU A 44 -4.13 -3.91 2.35
CA LEU A 44 -4.29 -4.51 3.69
C LEU A 44 -5.61 -5.29 3.77
N LEU A 45 -6.70 -4.71 3.27
CA LEU A 45 -8.00 -5.37 3.31
C LEU A 45 -8.05 -6.63 2.44
N SER A 46 -7.23 -6.71 1.40
CA SER A 46 -7.14 -7.92 0.60
C SER A 46 -6.47 -9.07 1.36
N GLN A 47 -5.61 -8.74 2.31
CA GLN A 47 -4.89 -9.73 3.12
C GLN A 47 -5.61 -10.06 4.43
N SER A 48 -6.30 -9.08 4.99
CA SER A 48 -7.09 -9.22 6.22
C SER A 48 -8.49 -8.69 5.91
N PRO A 49 -9.44 -9.56 5.60
CA PRO A 49 -10.71 -9.16 4.99
C PRO A 49 -11.55 -8.18 5.79
N SER A 50 -11.33 -8.08 7.10
CA SER A 50 -12.16 -7.24 7.95
C SER A 50 -11.27 -6.55 8.97
N MET A 51 -11.18 -5.21 8.89
CA MET A 51 -10.31 -4.43 9.77
C MET A 51 -11.01 -3.18 10.25
N SER A 52 -10.72 -2.79 11.50
CA SER A 52 -11.21 -1.52 12.04
C SER A 52 -10.39 -0.35 11.47
N ASN A 53 -10.94 0.85 11.59
CA ASN A 53 -10.22 2.07 11.21
C ASN A 53 -8.87 2.18 11.95
N ALA A 54 -8.85 1.83 13.23
CA ALA A 54 -7.63 1.89 14.05
C ALA A 54 -6.58 0.89 13.55
N GLN A 55 -7.01 -0.33 13.20
CA GLN A 55 -6.10 -1.34 12.65
C GLN A 55 -5.50 -0.90 11.32
N LEU A 56 -6.33 -0.35 10.45
CA LEU A 56 -5.86 0.17 9.16
C LEU A 56 -4.88 1.33 9.35
N ALA A 57 -5.20 2.25 10.26
CA ALA A 57 -4.33 3.39 10.55
C ALA A 57 -2.95 2.94 11.00
N ARG A 58 -2.89 1.96 11.89
CA ARG A 58 -1.62 1.39 12.34
C ARG A 58 -0.89 0.68 11.20
N GLY A 59 -1.64 -0.06 10.37
CA GLY A 59 -1.05 -0.84 9.28
C GLY A 59 -0.37 0.00 8.21
N ILE A 60 -0.89 1.19 7.93
CA ILE A 60 -0.27 2.08 6.93
C ILE A 60 0.43 3.28 7.56
N ASN A 61 0.53 3.30 8.88
CA ASN A 61 1.27 4.31 9.64
C ASN A 61 0.76 5.74 9.40
N VAL A 62 -0.53 5.93 9.59
CA VAL A 62 -1.17 7.25 9.53
C VAL A 62 -2.01 7.47 10.78
N SER A 63 -2.44 8.72 11.02
CA SER A 63 -3.34 9.02 12.14
C SER A 63 -4.73 8.43 11.88
N PRO A 64 -5.52 8.17 12.95
CA PRO A 64 -6.91 7.75 12.77
C PRO A 64 -7.75 8.74 11.97
N GLN A 65 -7.50 10.04 12.13
CA GLN A 65 -8.19 11.07 11.35
C GLN A 65 -7.88 10.98 9.87
N ALA A 66 -6.60 10.80 9.54
CA ALA A 66 -6.18 10.62 8.14
C ALA A 66 -6.80 9.35 7.56
N MET A 67 -6.82 8.27 8.36
CA MET A 67 -7.43 7.01 7.92
C MET A 67 -8.92 7.15 7.64
N ASN A 68 -9.64 7.90 8.48
CA ASN A 68 -11.05 8.20 8.25
C ASN A 68 -11.28 8.84 6.89
N ARG A 69 -10.42 9.79 6.50
CA ARG A 69 -10.53 10.45 5.19
C ARG A 69 -10.27 9.46 4.04
N VAL A 70 -9.27 8.61 4.22
CA VAL A 70 -8.95 7.57 3.23
C VAL A 70 -10.15 6.64 3.01
N VAL A 71 -10.71 6.14 4.10
CA VAL A 71 -11.86 5.22 4.04
C VAL A 71 -13.09 5.90 3.43
N ARG A 72 -13.37 7.14 3.80
CA ARG A 72 -14.51 7.88 3.22
C ARG A 72 -14.36 8.03 1.71
N GLY A 73 -13.15 8.35 1.24
CA GLY A 73 -12.90 8.46 -0.19
C GLY A 73 -13.15 7.15 -0.93
N LEU A 74 -12.72 6.04 -0.33
CA LEU A 74 -12.97 4.71 -0.91
C LEU A 74 -14.44 4.33 -0.86
N GLN A 75 -15.15 4.66 0.23
CA GLN A 75 -16.58 4.41 0.34
C GLN A 75 -17.39 5.17 -0.72
N LYS A 76 -17.03 6.41 -0.99
CA LYS A 76 -17.70 7.23 -2.02
C LYS A 76 -17.61 6.58 -3.40
N ARG A 77 -16.55 5.84 -3.66
CA ARG A 77 -16.36 5.12 -4.92
C ARG A 77 -16.87 3.68 -4.86
N SER A 78 -17.49 3.30 -3.76
CA SER A 78 -17.98 1.92 -3.53
C SER A 78 -16.88 0.87 -3.59
N LEU A 79 -15.65 1.25 -3.23
CA LEU A 79 -14.50 0.33 -3.23
C LEU A 79 -14.34 -0.40 -1.91
N VAL A 80 -14.86 0.19 -0.83
CA VAL A 80 -14.96 -0.47 0.47
C VAL A 80 -16.36 -0.29 1.03
N VAL A 81 -16.75 -1.19 1.93
CA VAL A 81 -18.02 -1.14 2.63
C VAL A 81 -17.78 -1.37 4.11
N ARG A 82 -18.68 -0.89 4.94
CA ARG A 82 -18.66 -1.24 6.35
C ARG A 82 -19.49 -2.49 6.54
N ALA A 83 -18.94 -3.43 7.31
CA ALA A 83 -19.64 -4.67 7.62
C ALA A 83 -20.91 -4.38 8.44
N ALA A 84 -21.74 -5.39 8.60
CA ALA A 84 -22.99 -5.29 9.36
C ALA A 84 -22.72 -4.80 10.79
N VAL A 85 -23.74 -4.17 11.39
CA VAL A 85 -23.65 -3.59 12.73
C VAL A 85 -23.18 -4.64 13.74
N VAL A 86 -22.15 -4.30 14.51
CA VAL A 86 -21.66 -5.14 15.60
C VAL A 86 -22.50 -4.84 16.83
N PRO A 87 -23.12 -5.86 17.48
CA PRO A 87 -24.01 -5.64 18.62
C PRO A 87 -23.38 -4.90 19.81
N SER A 88 -22.05 -4.91 19.91
CA SER A 88 -21.33 -4.29 21.02
C SER A 88 -21.17 -2.77 20.91
N GLY A 89 -21.71 -2.13 19.88
CA GLY A 89 -21.54 -0.70 19.65
C GLY A 89 -20.15 -0.27 19.20
N ARG A 90 -19.29 -1.21 18.87
CA ARG A 90 -17.96 -0.91 18.34
C ARG A 90 -18.05 -0.44 16.90
N SER A 91 -16.99 0.27 16.44
CA SER A 91 -16.88 0.65 15.04
C SER A 91 -17.03 -0.57 14.13
N GLN A 92 -17.81 -0.39 13.07
CA GLN A 92 -18.01 -1.46 12.09
C GLN A 92 -16.70 -1.74 11.35
N PRO A 93 -16.33 -3.01 11.16
CA PRO A 93 -15.15 -3.35 10.36
C PRO A 93 -15.35 -2.92 8.92
N ILE A 94 -14.24 -2.65 8.27
CA ILE A 94 -14.20 -2.19 6.89
C ILE A 94 -13.76 -3.38 6.02
N GLU A 95 -14.42 -3.55 4.89
CA GLU A 95 -14.17 -4.66 3.98
C GLU A 95 -14.07 -4.15 2.56
N LEU A 96 -13.27 -4.84 1.74
CA LEU A 96 -13.20 -4.56 0.32
C LEU A 96 -14.50 -5.00 -0.35
N SER A 97 -15.04 -4.14 -1.22
CA SER A 97 -16.16 -4.53 -2.08
C SER A 97 -15.65 -5.38 -3.24
N PHE A 98 -16.58 -5.97 -4.01
CA PHE A 98 -16.21 -6.66 -5.24
C PHE A 98 -15.48 -5.72 -6.20
N GLU A 99 -16.00 -4.51 -6.38
CA GLU A 99 -15.40 -3.50 -7.24
C GLU A 99 -14.01 -3.10 -6.74
N GLY A 100 -13.85 -2.99 -5.42
CA GLY A 100 -12.56 -2.70 -4.81
C GLY A 100 -11.54 -3.79 -5.08
N ALA A 101 -11.95 -5.05 -4.95
CA ALA A 101 -11.08 -6.20 -5.23
C ALA A 101 -10.64 -6.23 -6.70
N GLU A 102 -11.56 -5.95 -7.61
CA GLU A 102 -11.26 -5.92 -9.05
C GLU A 102 -10.29 -4.78 -9.39
N LEU A 103 -10.55 -3.59 -8.83
CA LEU A 103 -9.64 -2.46 -9.05
C LEU A 103 -8.25 -2.76 -8.48
N LEU A 104 -8.19 -3.39 -7.32
CA LEU A 104 -6.92 -3.73 -6.69
C LEU A 104 -6.09 -4.70 -7.55
N LYS A 105 -6.72 -5.66 -8.21
CA LYS A 105 -6.01 -6.57 -9.13
C LYS A 105 -5.33 -5.80 -10.25
N ARG A 106 -6.03 -4.85 -10.85
CA ARG A 106 -5.47 -3.97 -11.90
C ARG A 106 -4.35 -3.12 -11.35
N THR A 107 -4.56 -2.55 -10.17
CA THR A 107 -3.57 -1.70 -9.50
C THR A 107 -2.30 -2.49 -9.20
N ASN A 108 -2.44 -3.69 -8.64
CA ASN A 108 -1.29 -4.55 -8.32
C ASN A 108 -0.46 -4.88 -9.56
N SER A 109 -1.12 -5.15 -10.68
CA SER A 109 -0.42 -5.41 -11.95
C SER A 109 0.42 -4.21 -12.38
N GLY A 110 -0.16 -3.01 -12.30
CA GLY A 110 0.55 -1.78 -12.62
C GLY A 110 1.70 -1.50 -11.67
N VAL A 111 1.50 -1.75 -10.38
CA VAL A 111 2.54 -1.56 -9.36
C VAL A 111 3.73 -2.47 -9.64
N ARG A 112 3.49 -3.73 -9.95
CA ARG A 112 4.58 -4.67 -10.30
C ARG A 112 5.36 -4.19 -11.51
N ALA A 113 4.67 -3.67 -12.53
CA ALA A 113 5.34 -3.13 -13.72
C ALA A 113 6.17 -1.90 -13.38
N ALA A 114 5.65 -1.01 -12.54
CA ALA A 114 6.37 0.19 -12.09
C ALA A 114 7.64 -0.18 -11.30
N GLU A 115 7.52 -1.18 -10.43
CA GLU A 115 8.66 -1.68 -9.65
C GLU A 115 9.76 -2.24 -10.55
N ARG A 116 9.38 -2.98 -11.58
CA ARG A 116 10.37 -3.50 -12.55
C ARG A 116 11.10 -2.38 -13.25
N ARG A 117 10.41 -1.29 -13.60
CA ARG A 117 11.06 -0.13 -14.24
C ARG A 117 12.08 0.52 -13.32
N VAL A 118 11.71 0.74 -12.06
CA VAL A 118 12.61 1.35 -11.07
C VAL A 118 13.81 0.45 -10.79
N LEU A 119 13.61 -0.85 -10.76
CA LEU A 119 14.65 -1.84 -10.46
C LEU A 119 15.22 -2.49 -11.72
N ALA A 120 15.14 -1.79 -12.87
CA ALA A 120 15.52 -2.37 -14.16
C ALA A 120 16.99 -2.81 -14.25
N GLU A 121 17.85 -2.21 -13.43
CA GLU A 121 19.28 -2.59 -13.41
C GLU A 121 19.52 -3.93 -12.74
N PHE A 122 18.55 -4.43 -11.95
CA PHE A 122 18.68 -5.70 -11.27
C PHE A 122 18.04 -6.83 -12.09
N GLY A 123 18.65 -8.02 -12.04
CA GLY A 123 18.03 -9.22 -12.60
C GLY A 123 16.88 -9.71 -11.72
N GLU A 124 16.15 -10.70 -12.25
CA GLU A 124 15.01 -11.30 -11.55
C GLU A 124 15.39 -11.84 -10.17
N GLN A 125 16.55 -12.51 -10.08
CA GLN A 125 17.00 -13.10 -8.82
C GLN A 125 17.30 -12.01 -7.78
N ASP A 126 17.97 -10.94 -8.19
CA ASP A 126 18.28 -9.83 -7.27
C ASP A 126 17.01 -9.19 -6.72
N ARG A 127 15.99 -9.03 -7.56
CA ARG A 127 14.71 -8.48 -7.11
C ARG A 127 14.03 -9.39 -6.10
N ARG A 128 14.04 -10.69 -6.35
CA ARG A 128 13.47 -11.66 -5.40
C ARG A 128 14.20 -11.65 -4.07
N ASP A 129 15.53 -11.57 -4.12
CA ASP A 129 16.36 -11.53 -2.91
C ASP A 129 16.07 -10.26 -2.10
N LEU A 130 15.96 -9.11 -2.77
CA LEU A 130 15.61 -7.85 -2.11
C LEU A 130 14.25 -7.93 -1.42
N LEU A 131 13.25 -8.47 -2.11
CA LEU A 131 11.92 -8.64 -1.54
C LEU A 131 11.92 -9.51 -0.29
N LYS A 132 12.66 -10.62 -0.34
CA LYS A 132 12.79 -11.53 0.81
C LYS A 132 13.45 -10.84 2.00
N LEU A 133 14.53 -10.10 1.75
CA LEU A 133 15.24 -9.39 2.82
C LEU A 133 14.34 -8.34 3.47
N LEU A 134 13.66 -7.55 2.65
CA LEU A 134 12.77 -6.51 3.16
C LEU A 134 11.58 -7.10 3.92
N ALA A 135 10.99 -8.17 3.42
CA ALA A 135 9.87 -8.83 4.08
C ALA A 135 10.28 -9.38 5.45
N THR A 136 11.49 -9.93 5.55
CA THR A 136 12.01 -10.45 6.82
C THR A 136 12.26 -9.33 7.83
N LEU A 137 12.84 -8.21 7.38
CA LEU A 137 13.17 -7.08 8.24
C LEU A 137 11.93 -6.25 8.60
N GLY A 138 10.91 -6.30 7.79
CA GLY A 138 9.70 -5.51 7.98
C GLY A 138 8.73 -6.05 9.02
N HIS A 139 9.09 -7.10 9.72
CA HIS A 139 8.28 -7.63 10.82
C HIS A 139 8.45 -6.73 12.02
N GLY A 140 7.47 -5.91 12.25
CA GLY A 140 7.45 -5.05 13.42
C GLY A 140 6.36 -5.40 14.39
#